data_031a15e936717b56b4e844e38a9910dd
#
_entry.id   031a15e936717b56b4e844e38a9910dd
#
_cell.length_a   1.000
_cell.length_b   1.000
_cell.length_c   1.000
_cell.angle_alpha   90.00
_cell.angle_beta   90.00
_cell.angle_gamma   90.00
#
_symmetry.space_group_name_H-M   'P 1'
#
loop_
_entity.id
_entity.type
_entity.pdbx_description
1 polymer ?
#
loop_
_entity_poly.entity_id
_entity_poly.type
_entity_poly.pdbx_seq_one_letter_code
_entity_poly.pdbx_strand_id
1 'polypeptide(L)'
;MLKLNTIPFFKTDKLSFFYLLIIIFLQIIKQDSILIEKYYSTLFYGFSSKISLYIFGKLPFSFGEILILTLPIILWYFLKKDNTRRKNLKNIFQFVATLYILFQFQWGLNYHRIPLNEKLLIKNKYELSSLIKVTELFVEKTNNVHKKISKSDTLPVVLDYKINKELFLESLESVKRLNENINDNNNGPTNSIKKSLFSTPLSYMGFSGYINPLTLEAQINTNTPKLYLPTTICHEIAHQIGYSAEDEANFIGIMAAIQSKNKFISYSGNVQALRYLLNDIYIIDKLKFDALIIEINKGVIKDIDLANSQLKKYKNPFEPYFKDFYGMFLKANNQKQGIRSYNMVVNLLVNYYSNQ
;
A
#
# COMPACT_ATOMS: atom_id res chain seq x y z
N MET A 1 29.76 4.14 -26.29
CA MET A 1 28.80 4.93 -27.09
C MET A 1 28.07 3.98 -28.04
N LEU A 2 26.90 3.48 -27.66
CA LEU A 2 26.04 2.70 -28.56
C LEU A 2 25.57 3.62 -29.69
N LYS A 3 25.86 3.24 -30.94
CA LYS A 3 25.43 3.97 -32.13
C LYS A 3 23.89 3.86 -32.24
N LEU A 4 23.17 4.80 -31.61
CA LEU A 4 21.70 4.98 -31.69
C LEU A 4 21.22 5.19 -33.15
N ASN A 5 22.15 5.38 -34.09
CA ASN A 5 21.86 5.62 -35.53
C ASN A 5 21.45 4.38 -36.33
N THR A 6 21.41 3.19 -35.74
CA THR A 6 21.14 1.94 -36.48
C THR A 6 19.73 1.37 -36.28
N ILE A 7 18.88 2.01 -35.49
CA ILE A 7 17.48 1.55 -35.33
C ILE A 7 16.59 2.42 -36.26
N PRO A 8 16.22 1.94 -37.47
CA PRO A 8 15.46 2.73 -38.44
C PRO A 8 14.06 3.14 -37.95
N PHE A 9 13.59 2.57 -36.85
CA PHE A 9 12.30 2.83 -36.22
C PHE A 9 12.18 4.25 -35.64
N PHE A 10 13.27 4.80 -35.09
CA PHE A 10 13.26 6.11 -34.41
C PHE A 10 13.58 7.29 -35.32
N LYS A 11 14.16 7.05 -36.51
CA LYS A 11 14.56 8.13 -37.43
C LYS A 11 13.40 8.95 -38.01
N THR A 12 12.17 8.42 -37.96
CA THR A 12 11.00 9.03 -38.61
C THR A 12 9.89 9.44 -37.65
N ASP A 13 10.00 9.15 -36.33
CA ASP A 13 8.95 9.42 -35.37
C ASP A 13 9.44 10.24 -34.20
N LYS A 14 9.30 11.56 -34.33
CA LYS A 14 9.70 12.55 -33.33
C LYS A 14 9.04 12.28 -31.95
N LEU A 15 7.79 11.82 -31.92
CA LEU A 15 7.07 11.57 -30.69
C LEU A 15 7.64 10.37 -29.92
N SER A 16 7.91 9.25 -30.58
CA SER A 16 8.54 8.08 -29.96
C SER A 16 9.95 8.39 -29.43
N PHE A 17 10.70 9.23 -30.17
CA PHE A 17 12.00 9.69 -29.71
C PHE A 17 11.87 10.57 -28.44
N PHE A 18 10.91 11.47 -28.42
CA PHE A 18 10.64 12.31 -27.25
C PHE A 18 10.25 11.48 -26.02
N TYR A 19 9.38 10.48 -26.18
CA TYR A 19 9.07 9.55 -25.07
C TYR A 19 10.29 8.82 -24.54
N LEU A 20 11.19 8.37 -25.43
CA LEU A 20 12.43 7.74 -25.01
C LEU A 20 13.31 8.68 -24.19
N LEU A 21 13.44 9.94 -24.61
CA LEU A 21 14.18 10.95 -23.84
C LEU A 21 13.58 11.17 -22.44
N ILE A 22 12.25 11.27 -22.33
CA ILE A 22 11.59 11.40 -21.02
C ILE A 22 11.85 10.17 -20.16
N ILE A 23 11.74 8.96 -20.70
CA ILE A 23 11.99 7.72 -19.97
C ILE A 23 13.45 7.69 -19.47
N ILE A 24 14.42 8.05 -20.30
CA ILE A 24 15.84 8.12 -19.90
C ILE A 24 16.02 9.17 -18.79
N PHE A 25 15.46 10.35 -18.96
CA PHE A 25 15.49 11.40 -17.93
C PHE A 25 14.93 10.93 -16.60
N LEU A 26 13.76 10.24 -16.61
CA LEU A 26 13.16 9.64 -15.42
C LEU A 26 14.08 8.62 -14.75
N GLN A 27 14.82 7.79 -15.52
CA GLN A 27 15.77 6.84 -14.93
C GLN A 27 16.96 7.54 -14.26
N ILE A 28 17.36 8.70 -14.74
CA ILE A 28 18.45 9.48 -14.14
C ILE A 28 17.99 10.12 -12.82
N ILE A 29 16.85 10.81 -12.81
CA ILE A 29 16.37 11.50 -11.60
C ILE A 29 16.02 10.55 -10.47
N LYS A 30 15.60 9.32 -10.77
CA LYS A 30 15.29 8.27 -9.77
C LYS A 30 16.49 7.86 -8.91
N GLN A 31 17.72 8.18 -9.33
CA GLN A 31 18.93 7.86 -8.56
C GLN A 31 19.18 8.82 -7.41
N ASP A 32 18.50 9.96 -7.38
CA ASP A 32 18.67 11.00 -6.36
C ASP A 32 17.42 11.10 -5.49
N SER A 33 17.44 10.43 -4.35
CA SER A 33 16.32 10.40 -3.38
C SER A 33 16.05 11.78 -2.76
N ILE A 34 17.08 12.62 -2.61
CA ILE A 34 16.95 13.98 -2.04
C ILE A 34 16.21 14.88 -3.05
N LEU A 35 16.55 14.78 -4.33
CA LEU A 35 15.87 15.50 -5.39
C LEU A 35 14.40 15.07 -5.47
N ILE A 36 14.15 13.75 -5.46
CA ILE A 36 12.77 13.19 -5.48
C ILE A 36 11.99 13.67 -4.27
N GLU A 37 12.56 13.59 -3.05
CA GLU A 37 11.86 14.02 -1.84
C GLU A 37 11.48 15.50 -1.91
N LYS A 38 12.45 16.37 -2.22
CA LYS A 38 12.27 17.81 -2.17
C LYS A 38 11.37 18.35 -3.28
N TYR A 39 11.62 17.97 -4.52
CA TYR A 39 10.95 18.61 -5.67
C TYR A 39 9.75 17.82 -6.18
N TYR A 40 9.80 16.49 -6.09
CA TYR A 40 8.69 15.67 -6.54
C TYR A 40 7.72 15.37 -5.40
N SER A 41 8.13 14.61 -4.39
CA SER A 41 7.20 14.10 -3.36
C SER A 41 6.58 15.23 -2.53
N THR A 42 7.38 16.23 -2.14
CA THR A 42 6.88 17.35 -1.31
C THR A 42 6.16 18.42 -2.15
N LEU A 43 6.74 18.87 -3.27
CA LEU A 43 6.16 19.98 -4.03
C LEU A 43 5.19 19.52 -5.12
N PHE A 44 5.70 18.79 -6.13
CA PHE A 44 4.88 18.43 -7.29
C PHE A 44 3.76 17.46 -6.92
N TYR A 45 4.09 16.34 -6.27
CA TYR A 45 3.09 15.35 -5.85
C TYR A 45 2.11 15.94 -4.85
N GLY A 46 2.60 16.73 -3.91
CA GLY A 46 1.76 17.44 -2.97
C GLY A 46 0.71 18.35 -3.62
N PHE A 47 1.04 18.97 -4.75
CA PHE A 47 0.10 19.79 -5.52
C PHE A 47 -0.79 18.91 -6.43
N SER A 48 -0.19 18.00 -7.23
CA SER A 48 -0.93 17.17 -8.20
C SER A 48 -1.91 16.21 -7.52
N SER A 49 -1.53 15.65 -6.37
CA SER A 49 -2.42 14.78 -5.59
C SER A 49 -3.66 15.51 -5.10
N LYS A 50 -3.54 16.74 -4.61
CA LYS A 50 -4.70 17.55 -4.21
C LYS A 50 -5.68 17.76 -5.35
N ILE A 51 -5.17 18.07 -6.55
CA ILE A 51 -6.03 18.25 -7.73
C ILE A 51 -6.73 16.94 -8.09
N SER A 52 -5.99 15.83 -8.20
CA SER A 52 -6.57 14.52 -8.52
C SER A 52 -7.63 14.12 -7.50
N LEU A 53 -7.33 14.22 -6.23
CA LEU A 53 -8.25 13.82 -5.16
C LEU A 53 -9.44 14.78 -5.05
N TYR A 54 -9.27 16.07 -5.38
CA TYR A 54 -10.39 16.99 -5.47
C TYR A 54 -11.35 16.63 -6.62
N ILE A 55 -10.82 16.23 -7.78
CA ILE A 55 -11.63 15.85 -8.95
C ILE A 55 -12.29 14.49 -8.71
N PHE A 56 -11.49 13.45 -8.44
CA PHE A 56 -11.97 12.07 -8.36
C PHE A 56 -12.60 11.74 -7.00
N GLY A 57 -12.19 12.42 -5.93
CA GLY A 57 -12.74 12.23 -4.58
C GLY A 57 -14.22 12.53 -4.47
N LYS A 58 -14.74 13.47 -5.26
CA LYS A 58 -16.16 13.85 -5.26
C LYS A 58 -17.07 12.83 -5.94
N LEU A 59 -16.54 11.97 -6.80
CA LEU A 59 -17.33 10.97 -7.50
C LEU A 59 -17.79 9.88 -6.52
N PRO A 60 -19.04 9.40 -6.60
CA PRO A 60 -19.55 8.35 -5.70
C PRO A 60 -19.04 6.94 -6.05
N PHE A 61 -18.32 6.79 -7.15
CA PHE A 61 -17.76 5.54 -7.67
C PHE A 61 -16.27 5.69 -7.97
N SER A 62 -15.59 4.57 -8.22
CA SER A 62 -14.19 4.55 -8.65
C SER A 62 -14.07 4.91 -10.13
N PHE A 63 -13.59 6.12 -10.41
CA PHE A 63 -13.27 6.53 -11.79
C PHE A 63 -12.03 5.80 -12.31
N GLY A 64 -11.05 5.58 -11.47
CA GLY A 64 -9.82 4.88 -11.83
C GLY A 64 -10.06 3.44 -12.29
N GLU A 65 -11.03 2.73 -11.69
CA GLU A 65 -11.40 1.39 -12.15
C GLU A 65 -12.11 1.41 -13.51
N ILE A 66 -12.99 2.38 -13.75
CA ILE A 66 -13.60 2.58 -15.07
C ILE A 66 -12.52 2.90 -16.11
N LEU A 67 -11.54 3.76 -15.76
CA LEU A 67 -10.42 4.07 -16.62
C LEU A 67 -9.62 2.81 -16.99
N ILE A 68 -9.27 1.95 -16.02
CA ILE A 68 -8.57 0.70 -16.27
C ILE A 68 -9.34 -0.19 -17.28
N LEU A 69 -10.67 -0.29 -17.15
CA LEU A 69 -11.50 -1.07 -18.08
C LEU A 69 -11.53 -0.46 -19.50
N THR A 70 -11.36 0.85 -19.63
CA THR A 70 -11.37 1.51 -20.95
C THR A 70 -10.02 1.46 -21.66
N LEU A 71 -8.90 1.27 -20.96
CA LEU A 71 -7.56 1.24 -21.55
C LEU A 71 -7.40 0.18 -22.67
N PRO A 72 -7.85 -1.09 -22.51
CA PRO A 72 -7.79 -2.07 -23.59
C PRO A 72 -8.62 -1.68 -24.82
N ILE A 73 -9.76 -1.02 -24.61
CA ILE A 73 -10.65 -0.54 -25.70
C ILE A 73 -9.95 0.56 -26.48
N ILE A 74 -9.30 1.50 -25.78
CA ILE A 74 -8.52 2.58 -26.39
C ILE A 74 -7.37 2.00 -27.22
N LEU A 75 -6.62 1.06 -26.65
CA LEU A 75 -5.53 0.38 -27.37
C LEU A 75 -6.05 -0.35 -28.62
N TRP A 76 -7.13 -1.12 -28.48
CA TRP A 76 -7.75 -1.82 -29.60
C TRP A 76 -8.17 -0.86 -30.74
N TYR A 77 -8.77 0.29 -30.40
CA TYR A 77 -9.14 1.32 -31.39
C TYR A 77 -7.92 1.82 -32.18
N PHE A 78 -6.81 2.13 -31.50
CA PHE A 78 -5.58 2.55 -32.15
C PHE A 78 -4.97 1.47 -33.04
N LEU A 79 -5.04 0.21 -32.65
CA LEU A 79 -4.53 -0.92 -33.44
C LEU A 79 -5.40 -1.20 -34.67
N LYS A 80 -6.72 -1.03 -34.57
CA LYS A 80 -7.63 -1.24 -35.67
C LYS A 80 -7.52 -0.15 -36.74
N LYS A 81 -7.19 1.07 -36.37
CA LYS A 81 -7.08 2.22 -37.27
C LYS A 81 -5.92 2.08 -38.26
N ASP A 82 -4.83 1.42 -37.84
CA ASP A 82 -3.60 1.30 -38.62
C ASP A 82 -3.31 -0.16 -38.95
N ASN A 83 -3.46 -0.54 -40.25
CA ASN A 83 -3.36 -1.94 -40.69
C ASN A 83 -1.93 -2.46 -40.92
N THR A 84 -0.87 -1.70 -40.60
CA THR A 84 0.50 -2.16 -40.80
C THR A 84 1.19 -2.54 -39.48
N ARG A 85 1.89 -3.70 -39.48
CA ARG A 85 2.62 -4.20 -38.31
C ARG A 85 3.54 -3.13 -37.68
N ARG A 86 4.22 -2.32 -38.53
CA ARG A 86 5.14 -1.27 -38.06
C ARG A 86 4.40 -0.16 -37.31
N LYS A 87 3.24 0.29 -37.81
CA LYS A 87 2.42 1.30 -37.12
C LYS A 87 1.81 0.76 -35.85
N ASN A 88 1.36 -0.48 -35.83
CA ASN A 88 0.83 -1.11 -34.64
C ASN A 88 1.89 -1.21 -33.52
N LEU A 89 3.12 -1.63 -33.84
CA LEU A 89 4.21 -1.66 -32.85
C LEU A 89 4.53 -0.26 -32.31
N LYS A 90 4.50 0.76 -33.16
CA LYS A 90 4.65 2.16 -32.74
C LYS A 90 3.53 2.59 -31.81
N ASN A 91 2.27 2.31 -32.16
CA ASN A 91 1.11 2.68 -31.34
C ASN A 91 1.16 1.98 -29.97
N ILE A 92 1.53 0.70 -29.92
CA ILE A 92 1.74 -0.03 -28.66
C ILE A 92 2.83 0.64 -27.83
N PHE A 93 3.99 0.94 -28.42
CA PHE A 93 5.07 1.61 -27.72
C PHE A 93 4.62 2.96 -27.15
N GLN A 94 3.98 3.80 -27.96
CA GLN A 94 3.52 5.11 -27.51
C GLN A 94 2.46 5.00 -26.43
N PHE A 95 1.53 4.05 -26.52
CA PHE A 95 0.52 3.80 -25.50
C PHE A 95 1.15 3.38 -24.18
N VAL A 96 2.05 2.38 -24.20
CA VAL A 96 2.75 1.90 -22.99
C VAL A 96 3.65 3.00 -22.41
N ALA A 97 4.39 3.73 -23.25
CA ALA A 97 5.24 4.85 -22.81
C ALA A 97 4.39 5.96 -22.15
N THR A 98 3.23 6.28 -22.72
CA THR A 98 2.31 7.27 -22.11
C THR A 98 1.85 6.81 -20.73
N LEU A 99 1.38 5.57 -20.59
CA LEU A 99 0.95 5.03 -19.30
C LEU A 99 2.09 5.00 -18.28
N TYR A 100 3.30 4.60 -18.71
CA TYR A 100 4.48 4.59 -17.86
C TYR A 100 4.85 5.99 -17.38
N ILE A 101 4.87 6.99 -18.26
CA ILE A 101 5.19 8.38 -17.92
C ILE A 101 4.12 8.95 -16.98
N LEU A 102 2.84 8.73 -17.27
CA LEU A 102 1.74 9.15 -16.39
C LEU A 102 1.85 8.50 -15.02
N PHE A 103 2.09 7.18 -14.96
CA PHE A 103 2.33 6.47 -13.72
C PHE A 103 3.48 7.10 -12.91
N GLN A 104 4.62 7.36 -13.55
CA GLN A 104 5.78 7.92 -12.86
C GLN A 104 5.50 9.31 -12.31
N PHE A 105 4.93 10.21 -13.13
CA PHE A 105 4.64 11.58 -12.69
C PHE A 105 3.48 11.65 -11.69
N GLN A 106 2.49 10.79 -11.79
CA GLN A 106 1.34 10.84 -10.91
C GLN A 106 1.62 10.19 -9.56
N TRP A 107 2.44 9.11 -9.51
CA TRP A 107 2.65 8.37 -8.27
C TRP A 107 3.99 7.62 -8.17
N GLY A 108 4.48 7.02 -9.25
CA GLY A 108 5.59 6.05 -9.26
C GLY A 108 6.92 6.59 -8.76
N LEU A 109 7.22 7.87 -8.95
CA LEU A 109 8.45 8.47 -8.44
C LEU A 109 8.54 8.46 -6.91
N ASN A 110 7.43 8.36 -6.17
CA ASN A 110 7.46 8.24 -4.71
C ASN A 110 8.18 6.98 -4.21
N TYR A 111 8.33 5.93 -5.03
CA TYR A 111 9.17 4.77 -4.68
C TYR A 111 10.65 5.09 -4.51
N HIS A 112 11.08 6.26 -4.95
CA HIS A 112 12.47 6.70 -4.93
C HIS A 112 12.74 7.84 -3.96
N ARG A 113 11.75 8.18 -3.09
CA ARG A 113 11.89 9.18 -2.03
C ARG A 113 12.83 8.70 -0.91
N ILE A 114 13.21 9.59 0.00
CA ILE A 114 13.97 9.22 1.19
C ILE A 114 13.14 8.22 2.02
N PRO A 115 13.71 7.04 2.36
CA PRO A 115 13.02 6.03 3.15
C PRO A 115 12.56 6.54 4.52
N LEU A 116 11.42 6.06 4.99
CA LEU A 116 10.82 6.48 6.26
C LEU A 116 11.73 6.19 7.47
N ASN A 117 12.45 5.06 7.46
CA ASN A 117 13.39 4.72 8.52
C ASN A 117 14.53 5.76 8.63
N GLU A 118 15.01 6.31 7.52
CA GLU A 118 16.01 7.39 7.53
C GLU A 118 15.43 8.69 8.09
N LYS A 119 14.19 9.05 7.70
CA LYS A 119 13.49 10.22 8.23
C LYS A 119 13.24 10.15 9.73
N LEU A 120 12.89 8.97 10.22
CA LEU A 120 12.63 8.73 11.64
C LEU A 120 13.88 8.37 12.44
N LEU A 121 15.07 8.37 11.82
CA LEU A 121 16.34 7.95 12.42
C LEU A 121 16.27 6.54 13.03
N ILE A 122 15.54 5.64 12.40
CA ILE A 122 15.32 4.26 12.82
C ILE A 122 16.41 3.36 12.21
N LYS A 123 16.96 2.46 13.02
CA LYS A 123 17.93 1.45 12.57
C LYS A 123 17.30 0.48 11.55
N ASN A 124 18.13 -0.04 10.64
CA ASN A 124 17.67 -1.02 9.63
C ASN A 124 17.61 -2.47 10.13
N LYS A 125 17.98 -2.71 11.39
CA LYS A 125 17.97 -4.03 12.02
C LYS A 125 17.51 -3.91 13.47
N TYR A 126 16.92 -4.95 13.99
CA TYR A 126 16.55 -5.09 15.40
C TYR A 126 17.20 -6.35 16.01
N GLU A 127 17.32 -6.36 17.33
CA GLU A 127 17.74 -7.51 18.11
C GLU A 127 16.55 -8.38 18.52
N LEU A 128 16.74 -9.67 18.67
CA LEU A 128 15.69 -10.60 19.10
C LEU A 128 15.08 -10.19 20.45
N SER A 129 15.90 -9.70 21.39
CA SER A 129 15.44 -9.20 22.67
C SER A 129 14.47 -8.03 22.55
N SER A 130 14.72 -7.10 21.61
CA SER A 130 13.84 -5.98 21.30
C SER A 130 12.54 -6.45 20.62
N LEU A 131 12.64 -7.39 19.69
CA LEU A 131 11.47 -8.00 19.05
C LEU A 131 10.55 -8.65 20.10
N ILE A 132 11.10 -9.43 21.02
CA ILE A 132 10.35 -10.09 22.09
C ILE A 132 9.64 -9.05 22.95
N LYS A 133 10.36 -8.04 23.48
CA LYS A 133 9.78 -6.98 24.32
C LYS A 133 8.64 -6.23 23.62
N VAL A 134 8.84 -5.85 22.36
CA VAL A 134 7.80 -5.15 21.61
C VAL A 134 6.61 -6.07 21.32
N THR A 135 6.85 -7.38 21.09
CA THR A 135 5.74 -8.34 20.91
C THR A 135 4.94 -8.49 22.20
N GLU A 136 5.59 -8.62 23.36
CA GLU A 136 4.92 -8.65 24.67
C GLU A 136 4.08 -7.40 24.92
N LEU A 137 4.61 -6.21 24.61
CA LEU A 137 3.86 -4.96 24.66
C LEU A 137 2.60 -5.00 23.77
N PHE A 138 2.71 -5.57 22.56
CA PHE A 138 1.56 -5.66 21.65
C PHE A 138 0.58 -6.76 22.05
N VAL A 139 1.00 -7.83 22.74
CA VAL A 139 0.10 -8.78 23.38
C VAL A 139 -0.74 -8.04 24.41
N GLU A 140 -0.11 -7.29 25.31
CA GLU A 140 -0.81 -6.51 26.35
C GLU A 140 -1.77 -5.48 25.75
N LYS A 141 -1.30 -4.64 24.80
CA LYS A 141 -2.13 -3.63 24.11
C LYS A 141 -3.35 -4.26 23.43
N THR A 142 -3.15 -5.35 22.70
CA THR A 142 -4.22 -6.03 21.97
C THR A 142 -5.24 -6.61 22.94
N ASN A 143 -4.79 -7.28 24.00
CA ASN A 143 -5.64 -7.82 25.05
C ASN A 143 -6.48 -6.73 25.72
N ASN A 144 -5.85 -5.60 26.04
CA ASN A 144 -6.51 -4.46 26.68
C ASN A 144 -7.60 -3.85 25.80
N VAL A 145 -7.33 -3.61 24.53
CA VAL A 145 -8.34 -3.08 23.59
C VAL A 145 -9.45 -4.10 23.37
N HIS A 146 -9.12 -5.37 23.17
CA HIS A 146 -10.07 -6.46 23.02
C HIS A 146 -11.05 -6.51 24.21
N LYS A 147 -10.54 -6.51 25.45
CA LYS A 147 -11.35 -6.57 26.66
C LYS A 147 -12.25 -5.33 26.84
N LYS A 148 -11.79 -4.14 26.42
CA LYS A 148 -12.62 -2.93 26.42
C LYS A 148 -13.82 -3.03 25.47
N ILE A 149 -13.72 -3.80 24.37
CA ILE A 149 -14.78 -3.96 23.38
C ILE A 149 -15.68 -5.13 23.73
N SER A 150 -15.12 -6.34 23.89
CA SER A 150 -15.85 -7.59 24.09
C SER A 150 -16.41 -7.75 25.50
N LYS A 151 -15.87 -6.99 26.50
CA LYS A 151 -16.15 -7.16 27.94
C LYS A 151 -15.78 -8.55 28.49
N SER A 152 -15.02 -9.32 27.73
CA SER A 152 -14.57 -10.68 28.03
C SER A 152 -13.17 -10.88 27.44
N ASP A 153 -12.39 -11.79 27.99
CA ASP A 153 -11.12 -12.25 27.43
C ASP A 153 -11.27 -13.51 26.57
N THR A 154 -12.43 -14.15 26.62
CA THR A 154 -12.71 -15.43 25.93
C THR A 154 -13.66 -15.32 24.74
N LEU A 155 -14.48 -14.27 24.67
CA LEU A 155 -15.46 -14.06 23.61
C LEU A 155 -14.88 -13.21 22.48
N PRO A 156 -15.16 -13.53 21.21
CA PRO A 156 -14.74 -12.70 20.08
C PRO A 156 -15.43 -11.33 20.12
N VAL A 157 -14.84 -10.34 19.47
CA VAL A 157 -15.44 -9.02 19.30
C VAL A 157 -16.55 -9.09 18.27
N VAL A 158 -17.71 -8.54 18.61
CA VAL A 158 -18.78 -8.29 17.63
C VAL A 158 -18.40 -7.02 16.85
N LEU A 159 -17.86 -7.21 15.64
CA LEU A 159 -17.45 -6.12 14.75
C LEU A 159 -18.66 -5.53 14.04
N ASP A 160 -19.50 -4.81 14.80
CA ASP A 160 -20.72 -4.17 14.31
C ASP A 160 -20.46 -2.76 13.82
N TYR A 161 -19.70 -2.66 12.72
CA TYR A 161 -19.54 -1.42 11.99
C TYR A 161 -19.86 -1.60 10.50
N LYS A 162 -20.24 -0.51 9.83
CA LYS A 162 -20.55 -0.49 8.40
C LYS A 162 -19.34 0.03 7.62
N ILE A 163 -19.11 -0.53 6.44
CA ILE A 163 -18.17 0.02 5.47
C ILE A 163 -18.86 1.21 4.78
N ASN A 164 -18.69 2.39 5.34
CA ASN A 164 -19.38 3.61 4.93
C ASN A 164 -18.44 4.82 5.01
N LYS A 165 -18.99 5.98 4.68
CA LYS A 165 -18.26 7.25 4.70
C LYS A 165 -17.70 7.59 6.09
N GLU A 166 -18.40 7.25 7.16
CA GLU A 166 -17.98 7.52 8.54
C GLU A 166 -16.67 6.78 8.88
N LEU A 167 -16.62 5.45 8.62
CA LEU A 167 -15.40 4.67 8.80
C LEU A 167 -14.24 5.25 8.00
N PHE A 168 -14.50 5.69 6.76
CA PHE A 168 -13.46 6.29 5.90
C PHE A 168 -12.95 7.61 6.47
N LEU A 169 -13.84 8.46 6.99
CA LEU A 169 -13.47 9.75 7.59
C LEU A 169 -12.68 9.55 8.91
N GLU A 170 -13.08 8.61 9.75
CA GLU A 170 -12.36 8.29 10.99
C GLU A 170 -10.96 7.74 10.72
N SER A 171 -10.82 6.87 9.71
CA SER A 171 -9.52 6.35 9.26
C SER A 171 -8.64 7.47 8.70
N LEU A 172 -9.22 8.35 7.88
CA LEU A 172 -8.56 9.52 7.32
C LEU A 172 -8.03 10.44 8.44
N GLU A 173 -8.85 10.73 9.42
CA GLU A 173 -8.50 11.59 10.57
C GLU A 173 -7.40 10.95 11.43
N SER A 174 -7.39 9.62 11.52
CA SER A 174 -6.34 8.90 12.23
C SER A 174 -4.99 9.02 11.52
N VAL A 175 -4.98 8.91 10.18
CA VAL A 175 -3.75 9.09 9.38
C VAL A 175 -3.27 10.55 9.43
N LYS A 176 -4.18 11.53 9.39
CA LYS A 176 -3.82 12.96 9.52
C LYS A 176 -3.10 13.25 10.83
N ARG A 177 -3.67 12.81 11.94
CA ARG A 177 -3.06 13.01 13.26
C ARG A 177 -1.68 12.38 13.37
N LEU A 178 -1.49 11.18 12.83
CA LEU A 178 -0.18 10.55 12.81
C LEU A 178 0.81 11.36 11.98
N ASN A 179 0.40 11.84 10.80
CA ASN A 179 1.27 12.60 9.89
C ASN A 179 1.73 13.93 10.52
N GLU A 180 0.86 14.60 11.27
CA GLU A 180 1.20 15.79 12.06
C GLU A 180 2.24 15.47 13.14
N ASN A 181 2.10 14.33 13.83
CA ASN A 181 3.01 13.90 14.89
C ASN A 181 4.42 13.52 14.38
N ILE A 182 4.53 12.96 13.17
CA ILE A 182 5.83 12.60 12.59
C ILE A 182 6.49 13.74 11.79
N ASN A 183 5.88 14.95 11.82
CA ASN A 183 6.35 16.14 11.10
C ASN A 183 6.62 15.90 9.59
N ASP A 184 5.90 14.96 8.98
CA ASP A 184 5.95 14.80 7.54
C ASP A 184 5.03 15.86 6.90
N ASN A 185 5.62 16.94 6.39
CA ASN A 185 4.91 18.05 5.72
C ASN A 185 4.21 17.63 4.43
N ASN A 186 4.10 16.34 4.18
CA ASN A 186 3.29 15.82 3.11
C ASN A 186 1.82 16.16 3.34
N ASN A 187 1.28 16.81 2.38
CA ASN A 187 -0.09 17.28 2.30
C ASN A 187 -1.07 16.25 2.88
N GLY A 188 -1.83 16.70 3.87
CA GLY A 188 -2.78 15.84 4.56
C GLY A 188 -3.70 15.08 3.60
N PRO A 189 -4.06 13.85 3.92
CA PRO A 189 -4.86 12.98 3.08
C PRO A 189 -6.20 13.63 2.75
N THR A 190 -6.67 13.46 1.53
CA THR A 190 -7.98 13.90 1.07
C THR A 190 -8.91 12.72 0.90
N ASN A 191 -10.21 12.96 1.06
CA ASN A 191 -11.23 11.91 1.07
C ASN A 191 -11.50 11.37 -0.36
N SER A 192 -10.68 10.44 -0.82
CA SER A 192 -10.91 9.70 -2.07
C SER A 192 -10.79 8.18 -1.85
N ILE A 193 -11.48 7.68 -0.83
CA ILE A 193 -11.55 6.25 -0.51
C ILE A 193 -12.81 5.69 -1.16
N LYS A 194 -12.67 4.61 -1.93
CA LYS A 194 -13.74 3.98 -2.70
C LYS A 194 -13.87 2.51 -2.35
N LYS A 195 -15.10 1.99 -2.38
CA LYS A 195 -15.33 0.55 -2.43
C LYS A 195 -14.97 0.07 -3.83
N SER A 196 -14.06 -0.89 -3.94
CA SER A 196 -13.66 -1.43 -5.24
C SER A 196 -14.83 -2.16 -5.93
N LEU A 197 -15.02 -1.89 -7.20
CA LEU A 197 -15.90 -2.67 -8.09
C LEU A 197 -15.33 -4.08 -8.32
N PHE A 198 -14.01 -4.25 -8.12
CA PHE A 198 -13.28 -5.51 -8.28
C PHE A 198 -13.05 -6.25 -6.96
N SER A 199 -13.86 -6.02 -5.92
CA SER A 199 -13.66 -6.65 -4.61
C SER A 199 -13.55 -8.17 -4.70
N THR A 200 -14.38 -8.84 -5.49
CA THR A 200 -14.31 -10.29 -5.66
C THR A 200 -13.06 -10.75 -6.40
N PRO A 201 -12.70 -10.24 -7.60
CA PRO A 201 -11.41 -10.52 -8.22
C PRO A 201 -10.21 -10.26 -7.30
N LEU A 202 -10.17 -9.11 -6.61
CA LEU A 202 -9.10 -8.78 -5.66
C LEU A 202 -8.95 -9.84 -4.56
N SER A 203 -10.08 -10.36 -4.05
CA SER A 203 -10.06 -11.41 -3.04
C SER A 203 -9.39 -12.69 -3.56
N TYR A 204 -9.69 -13.11 -4.78
CA TYR A 204 -9.04 -14.26 -5.41
C TYR A 204 -7.57 -14.02 -5.75
N MET A 205 -7.16 -12.76 -5.96
CA MET A 205 -5.77 -12.37 -6.17
C MET A 205 -5.01 -12.22 -4.83
N GLY A 206 -5.71 -12.23 -3.69
CA GLY A 206 -5.13 -12.07 -2.35
C GLY A 206 -4.85 -10.63 -1.95
N PHE A 207 -5.55 -9.64 -2.55
CA PHE A 207 -5.37 -8.22 -2.24
C PHE A 207 -6.55 -7.64 -1.45
N SER A 208 -6.23 -6.90 -0.39
CA SER A 208 -7.22 -6.25 0.49
C SER A 208 -7.59 -4.83 0.04
N GLY A 209 -6.76 -4.21 -0.78
CA GLY A 209 -6.96 -2.89 -1.35
C GLY A 209 -5.85 -2.58 -2.35
N TYR A 210 -5.91 -1.42 -2.94
CA TYR A 210 -4.84 -0.84 -3.74
C TYR A 210 -5.08 0.64 -4.02
N ILE A 211 -4.01 1.40 -4.27
CA ILE A 211 -4.12 2.75 -4.81
C ILE A 211 -4.19 2.69 -6.33
N ASN A 212 -5.13 3.41 -6.94
CA ASN A 212 -5.08 3.63 -8.38
C ASN A 212 -4.02 4.68 -8.72
N PRO A 213 -2.93 4.32 -9.40
CA PRO A 213 -1.80 5.24 -9.59
C PRO A 213 -2.07 6.40 -10.56
N LEU A 214 -3.18 6.40 -11.28
CA LEU A 214 -3.54 7.46 -12.23
C LEU A 214 -4.53 8.47 -11.64
N THR A 215 -5.40 8.03 -10.73
CA THR A 215 -6.42 8.88 -10.10
C THR A 215 -6.18 9.12 -8.62
N LEU A 216 -5.26 8.39 -8.01
CA LEU A 216 -4.93 8.38 -6.58
C LEU A 216 -6.13 8.00 -5.67
N GLU A 217 -7.15 7.37 -6.23
CA GLU A 217 -8.25 6.81 -5.45
C GLU A 217 -7.78 5.58 -4.68
N ALA A 218 -8.03 5.51 -3.38
CA ALA A 218 -7.79 4.33 -2.56
C ALA A 218 -8.95 3.34 -2.72
N GLN A 219 -8.69 2.20 -3.31
CA GLN A 219 -9.67 1.16 -3.60
C GLN A 219 -9.69 0.12 -2.49
N ILE A 220 -10.81 -0.04 -1.82
CA ILE A 220 -10.96 -0.98 -0.71
C ILE A 220 -11.73 -2.21 -1.15
N ASN A 221 -11.12 -3.38 -0.99
CA ASN A 221 -11.80 -4.65 -1.17
C ASN A 221 -12.80 -4.88 -0.04
N THR A 222 -14.10 -4.81 -0.35
CA THR A 222 -15.18 -4.94 0.65
C THR A 222 -15.33 -6.37 1.20
N ASN A 223 -14.67 -7.36 0.61
CA ASN A 223 -14.64 -8.75 1.10
C ASN A 223 -13.51 -8.99 2.12
N THR A 224 -12.65 -7.98 2.35
CA THR A 224 -11.62 -8.05 3.40
C THR A 224 -12.31 -8.27 4.76
N PRO A 225 -11.81 -9.21 5.59
CA PRO A 225 -12.38 -9.44 6.91
C PRO A 225 -12.48 -8.15 7.72
N LYS A 226 -13.59 -7.94 8.40
CA LYS A 226 -13.82 -6.72 9.21
C LYS A 226 -12.72 -6.48 10.24
N LEU A 227 -12.08 -7.53 10.75
CA LEU A 227 -10.95 -7.39 11.67
C LEU A 227 -9.77 -6.62 11.07
N TYR A 228 -9.49 -6.79 9.77
CA TYR A 228 -8.31 -6.20 9.10
C TYR A 228 -8.64 -4.94 8.30
N LEU A 229 -9.90 -4.78 7.91
CA LEU A 229 -10.34 -3.74 6.99
C LEU A 229 -9.99 -2.30 7.44
N PRO A 230 -10.15 -1.90 8.72
CA PRO A 230 -9.81 -0.55 9.15
C PRO A 230 -8.32 -0.22 8.97
N THR A 231 -7.44 -1.15 9.31
CA THR A 231 -5.99 -0.97 9.10
C THR A 231 -5.65 -0.95 7.61
N THR A 232 -6.33 -1.76 6.78
CA THR A 232 -6.20 -1.70 5.31
C THR A 232 -6.58 -0.32 4.79
N ILE A 233 -7.67 0.28 5.26
CA ILE A 233 -8.07 1.63 4.86
C ILE A 233 -6.97 2.64 5.19
N CYS A 234 -6.40 2.59 6.40
CA CYS A 234 -5.30 3.48 6.80
C CYS A 234 -4.05 3.26 5.93
N HIS A 235 -3.76 2.00 5.53
CA HIS A 235 -2.66 1.65 4.64
C HIS A 235 -2.87 2.27 3.24
N GLU A 236 -4.05 2.15 2.65
CA GLU A 236 -4.32 2.74 1.33
C GLU A 236 -4.30 4.28 1.38
N ILE A 237 -4.70 4.89 2.51
CA ILE A 237 -4.54 6.31 2.73
C ILE A 237 -3.05 6.69 2.84
N ALA A 238 -2.20 5.84 3.46
CA ALA A 238 -0.76 6.07 3.50
C ALA A 238 -0.18 6.14 2.08
N HIS A 239 -0.62 5.27 1.18
CA HIS A 239 -0.27 5.39 -0.24
C HIS A 239 -0.72 6.73 -0.84
N GLN A 240 -1.94 7.22 -0.55
CA GLN A 240 -2.42 8.51 -1.07
C GLN A 240 -1.55 9.70 -0.65
N ILE A 241 -0.90 9.65 0.50
CA ILE A 241 0.01 10.70 0.96
C ILE A 241 1.47 10.49 0.53
N GLY A 242 1.72 9.50 -0.35
CA GLY A 242 3.00 9.31 -1.02
C GLY A 242 3.94 8.29 -0.37
N TYR A 243 3.49 7.51 0.62
CA TYR A 243 4.23 6.33 1.10
C TYR A 243 4.01 5.17 0.13
N SER A 244 4.86 5.07 -0.90
CA SER A 244 4.70 4.04 -1.94
C SER A 244 5.28 2.70 -1.52
N ALA A 245 6.26 2.67 -0.61
CA ALA A 245 6.84 1.43 -0.10
C ALA A 245 5.85 0.70 0.81
N GLU A 246 5.70 -0.62 0.62
CA GLU A 246 4.69 -1.42 1.30
C GLU A 246 4.92 -1.54 2.81
N ASP A 247 6.18 -1.62 3.24
CA ASP A 247 6.56 -1.62 4.65
C ASP A 247 6.24 -0.29 5.33
N GLU A 248 6.50 0.82 4.64
CA GLU A 248 6.18 2.16 5.13
C GLU A 248 4.67 2.38 5.20
N ALA A 249 3.93 2.01 4.16
CA ALA A 249 2.47 2.11 4.15
C ALA A 249 1.83 1.23 5.23
N ASN A 250 2.37 0.02 5.46
CA ASN A 250 1.96 -0.84 6.58
C ASN A 250 2.25 -0.17 7.93
N PHE A 251 3.44 0.40 8.11
CA PHE A 251 3.80 1.08 9.36
C PHE A 251 2.87 2.27 9.63
N ILE A 252 2.70 3.17 8.67
CA ILE A 252 1.80 4.32 8.80
C ILE A 252 0.36 3.88 9.03
N GLY A 253 -0.12 2.88 8.28
CA GLY A 253 -1.48 2.33 8.44
C GLY A 253 -1.73 1.74 9.83
N ILE A 254 -0.78 0.94 10.33
CA ILE A 254 -0.84 0.34 11.67
C ILE A 254 -0.80 1.41 12.76
N MET A 255 0.16 2.33 12.69
CA MET A 255 0.34 3.37 13.71
C MET A 255 -0.85 4.33 13.76
N ALA A 256 -1.39 4.72 12.60
CA ALA A 256 -2.60 5.55 12.51
C ALA A 256 -3.81 4.81 13.11
N ALA A 257 -3.98 3.53 12.77
CA ALA A 257 -5.07 2.73 13.30
C ALA A 257 -4.99 2.59 14.83
N ILE A 258 -3.80 2.28 15.38
CA ILE A 258 -3.58 2.14 16.85
C ILE A 258 -3.98 3.42 17.59
N GLN A 259 -3.63 4.59 17.05
CA GLN A 259 -3.91 5.90 17.66
C GLN A 259 -5.34 6.39 17.42
N SER A 260 -6.18 5.63 16.73
CA SER A 260 -7.57 6.02 16.45
C SER A 260 -8.39 6.11 17.73
N LYS A 261 -9.27 7.12 17.79
CA LYS A 261 -10.31 7.23 18.83
C LYS A 261 -11.39 6.18 18.70
N ASN A 262 -11.61 5.67 17.48
CA ASN A 262 -12.53 4.56 17.23
C ASN A 262 -11.89 3.25 17.69
N LYS A 263 -12.54 2.59 18.66
CA LYS A 263 -12.05 1.36 19.29
C LYS A 263 -11.89 0.19 18.30
N PHE A 264 -12.73 0.11 17.25
CA PHE A 264 -12.64 -0.95 16.24
C PHE A 264 -11.44 -0.73 15.31
N ILE A 265 -11.17 0.53 14.94
CA ILE A 265 -9.99 0.89 14.15
C ILE A 265 -8.73 0.62 14.98
N SER A 266 -8.72 1.05 16.26
CA SER A 266 -7.59 0.80 17.16
C SER A 266 -7.35 -0.69 17.39
N TYR A 267 -8.40 -1.49 17.54
CA TYR A 267 -8.30 -2.95 17.67
C TYR A 267 -7.68 -3.58 16.42
N SER A 268 -8.17 -3.20 15.23
CA SER A 268 -7.62 -3.65 13.94
C SER A 268 -6.12 -3.38 13.84
N GLY A 269 -5.66 -2.17 14.20
CA GLY A 269 -4.25 -1.80 14.18
C GLY A 269 -3.39 -2.63 15.13
N ASN A 270 -3.85 -2.83 16.38
CA ASN A 270 -3.14 -3.64 17.36
C ASN A 270 -3.03 -5.11 16.93
N VAL A 271 -4.13 -5.70 16.43
CA VAL A 271 -4.11 -7.08 15.91
C VAL A 271 -3.18 -7.21 14.72
N GLN A 272 -3.16 -6.23 13.80
CA GLN A 272 -2.29 -6.29 12.63
C GLN A 272 -0.82 -6.19 13.01
N ALA A 273 -0.44 -5.28 13.92
CA ALA A 273 0.92 -5.20 14.46
C ALA A 273 1.33 -6.51 15.14
N LEU A 274 0.49 -7.02 16.04
CA LEU A 274 0.73 -8.27 16.76
C LEU A 274 0.97 -9.44 15.79
N ARG A 275 0.19 -9.55 14.71
CA ARG A 275 0.36 -10.62 13.70
C ARG A 275 1.71 -10.54 12.99
N TYR A 276 2.17 -9.36 12.61
CA TYR A 276 3.48 -9.20 11.98
C TYR A 276 4.61 -9.58 12.95
N LEU A 277 4.57 -9.09 14.18
CA LEU A 277 5.56 -9.38 15.21
C LEU A 277 5.61 -10.87 15.56
N LEU A 278 4.45 -11.49 15.78
CA LEU A 278 4.37 -12.94 16.05
C LEU A 278 4.87 -13.79 14.89
N ASN A 279 4.64 -13.37 13.64
CA ASN A 279 5.15 -14.09 12.48
C ASN A 279 6.70 -14.12 12.49
N ASP A 280 7.35 -13.02 12.82
CA ASP A 280 8.82 -12.99 12.90
C ASP A 280 9.36 -13.77 14.11
N ILE A 281 8.69 -13.69 15.28
CA ILE A 281 9.01 -14.56 16.42
C ILE A 281 8.89 -16.04 16.02
N TYR A 282 7.81 -16.44 15.33
CA TYR A 282 7.59 -17.84 14.91
C TYR A 282 8.74 -18.35 14.03
N ILE A 283 9.27 -17.50 13.14
CA ILE A 283 10.36 -17.86 12.23
C ILE A 283 11.70 -17.99 12.98
N ILE A 284 11.93 -17.13 13.99
CA ILE A 284 13.22 -17.03 14.70
C ILE A 284 13.26 -17.95 15.93
N ASP A 285 12.20 -17.95 16.74
CA ASP A 285 12.12 -18.69 18.01
C ASP A 285 10.69 -19.22 18.24
N LYS A 286 10.47 -20.45 17.79
CA LYS A 286 9.17 -21.10 17.91
C LYS A 286 8.75 -21.35 19.36
N LEU A 287 9.69 -21.63 20.28
CA LEU A 287 9.35 -21.84 21.69
C LEU A 287 8.82 -20.57 22.34
N LYS A 288 9.45 -19.42 22.02
CA LYS A 288 8.97 -18.13 22.51
C LYS A 288 7.62 -17.76 21.88
N PHE A 289 7.40 -18.09 20.58
CA PHE A 289 6.09 -17.92 19.95
C PHE A 289 5.00 -18.69 20.69
N ASP A 290 5.23 -19.99 20.98
CA ASP A 290 4.28 -20.84 21.67
C ASP A 290 3.96 -20.29 23.08
N ALA A 291 4.94 -19.75 23.79
CA ALA A 291 4.75 -19.09 25.08
C ALA A 291 3.87 -17.82 24.94
N LEU A 292 4.16 -16.96 23.95
CA LEU A 292 3.41 -15.70 23.75
C LEU A 292 1.96 -15.92 23.32
N ILE A 293 1.69 -16.96 22.53
CA ILE A 293 0.31 -17.30 22.10
C ILE A 293 -0.60 -17.58 23.31
N ILE A 294 -0.06 -18.21 24.37
CA ILE A 294 -0.83 -18.55 25.57
C ILE A 294 -1.25 -17.26 26.34
N GLU A 295 -0.46 -16.18 26.23
CA GLU A 295 -0.74 -14.90 26.88
C GLU A 295 -1.81 -14.07 26.16
N ILE A 296 -2.16 -14.42 24.92
CA ILE A 296 -3.16 -13.71 24.14
C ILE A 296 -4.56 -14.14 24.57
N ASN A 297 -5.45 -13.17 24.77
CA ASN A 297 -6.85 -13.43 25.06
C ASN A 297 -7.45 -14.42 24.05
N LYS A 298 -8.14 -15.46 24.53
CA LYS A 298 -8.78 -16.47 23.68
C LYS A 298 -9.77 -15.85 22.68
N GLY A 299 -10.40 -14.74 23.05
CA GLY A 299 -11.28 -13.98 22.14
C GLY A 299 -10.52 -13.39 20.95
N VAL A 300 -9.31 -12.86 21.14
CA VAL A 300 -8.45 -12.35 20.06
C VAL A 300 -8.07 -13.48 19.10
N ILE A 301 -7.69 -14.65 19.62
CA ILE A 301 -7.38 -15.81 18.77
C ILE A 301 -8.60 -16.20 17.93
N LYS A 302 -9.80 -16.24 18.54
CA LYS A 302 -11.04 -16.52 17.81
C LYS A 302 -11.33 -15.49 16.73
N ASP A 303 -11.08 -14.20 16.97
CA ASP A 303 -11.26 -13.15 15.97
C ASP A 303 -10.33 -13.37 14.77
N ILE A 304 -9.05 -13.71 15.03
CA ILE A 304 -8.06 -14.02 13.99
C ILE A 304 -8.48 -15.27 13.21
N ASP A 305 -8.93 -16.31 13.86
CA ASP A 305 -9.38 -17.56 13.23
C ASP A 305 -10.62 -17.34 12.35
N LEU A 306 -11.57 -16.55 12.82
CA LEU A 306 -12.75 -16.14 12.03
C LEU A 306 -12.34 -15.37 10.78
N ALA A 307 -11.43 -14.40 10.92
CA ALA A 307 -10.92 -13.63 9.80
C ALA A 307 -10.15 -14.51 8.79
N ASN A 308 -9.29 -15.41 9.28
CA ASN A 308 -8.56 -16.36 8.45
C ASN A 308 -9.51 -17.34 7.73
N SER A 309 -10.59 -17.77 8.36
CA SER A 309 -11.61 -18.63 7.75
C SER A 309 -12.32 -17.94 6.59
N GLN A 310 -12.57 -16.62 6.71
CA GLN A 310 -13.12 -15.81 5.61
C GLN A 310 -12.14 -15.71 4.43
N LEU A 311 -10.85 -15.49 4.69
CA LEU A 311 -9.83 -15.43 3.63
C LEU A 311 -9.65 -16.78 2.93
N LYS A 312 -9.77 -17.89 3.66
CA LYS A 312 -9.67 -19.25 3.08
C LYS A 312 -10.69 -19.52 1.97
N LYS A 313 -11.85 -18.83 1.96
CA LYS A 313 -12.89 -18.98 0.91
C LYS A 313 -12.38 -18.55 -0.48
N TYR A 314 -11.39 -17.69 -0.54
CA TYR A 314 -10.84 -17.15 -1.78
C TYR A 314 -9.52 -17.81 -2.21
N LYS A 315 -8.99 -18.76 -1.40
CA LYS A 315 -7.77 -19.49 -1.76
C LYS A 315 -7.98 -20.27 -3.05
N ASN A 316 -7.03 -20.12 -3.97
CA ASN A 316 -7.06 -20.76 -5.28
C ASN A 316 -5.62 -21.00 -5.79
N PRO A 317 -5.42 -21.88 -6.77
CA PRO A 317 -4.08 -22.20 -7.28
C PRO A 317 -3.42 -21.07 -8.08
N PHE A 318 -4.15 -20.02 -8.46
CA PHE A 318 -3.63 -18.90 -9.24
C PHE A 318 -3.11 -17.76 -8.36
N GLU A 319 -3.47 -17.68 -7.08
CA GLU A 319 -3.05 -16.63 -6.16
C GLU A 319 -1.51 -16.45 -6.11
N PRO A 320 -0.66 -17.51 -6.08
CA PRO A 320 0.80 -17.35 -6.12
C PRO A 320 1.29 -16.62 -7.36
N TYR A 321 0.73 -16.88 -8.54
CA TYR A 321 1.13 -16.21 -9.78
C TYR A 321 0.83 -14.71 -9.76
N PHE A 322 -0.31 -14.29 -9.19
CA PHE A 322 -0.62 -12.88 -9.00
C PHE A 322 0.36 -12.21 -8.04
N LYS A 323 0.72 -12.88 -6.95
CA LYS A 323 1.72 -12.40 -5.98
C LYS A 323 3.11 -12.30 -6.59
N ASP A 324 3.52 -13.26 -7.41
CA ASP A 324 4.80 -13.23 -8.11
C ASP A 324 4.85 -12.07 -9.11
N PHE A 325 3.78 -11.88 -9.91
CA PHE A 325 3.67 -10.75 -10.82
C PHE A 325 3.74 -9.41 -10.09
N TYR A 326 3.01 -9.27 -8.99
CA TYR A 326 3.07 -8.07 -8.16
C TYR A 326 4.45 -7.89 -7.52
N GLY A 327 5.08 -8.97 -7.09
CA GLY A 327 6.46 -8.96 -6.60
C GLY A 327 7.47 -8.46 -7.63
N MET A 328 7.30 -8.82 -8.92
CA MET A 328 8.11 -8.26 -10.01
C MET A 328 7.87 -6.76 -10.20
N PHE A 329 6.61 -6.32 -10.13
CA PHE A 329 6.26 -4.90 -10.20
C PHE A 329 6.93 -4.11 -9.05
N LEU A 330 6.87 -4.60 -7.81
CA LEU A 330 7.50 -3.99 -6.65
C LEU A 330 9.03 -3.89 -6.82
N LYS A 331 9.68 -4.95 -7.30
CA LYS A 331 11.14 -4.96 -7.57
C LYS A 331 11.51 -3.94 -8.66
N ALA A 332 10.71 -3.83 -9.72
CA ALA A 332 10.93 -2.83 -10.77
C ALA A 332 10.77 -1.38 -10.27
N ASN A 333 10.08 -1.19 -9.14
CA ASN A 333 9.85 0.09 -8.48
C ASN A 333 10.59 0.22 -7.14
N ASN A 334 11.87 -0.15 -7.11
CA ASN A 334 12.80 0.02 -5.98
C ASN A 334 12.49 -0.82 -4.71
N GLN A 335 11.48 -1.69 -4.72
CA GLN A 335 11.17 -2.59 -3.61
C GLN A 335 11.92 -3.92 -3.78
N LYS A 336 13.24 -3.94 -3.49
CA LYS A 336 14.15 -5.07 -3.79
C LYS A 336 13.67 -6.42 -3.27
N GLN A 337 12.94 -6.44 -2.14
CA GLN A 337 12.38 -7.65 -1.52
C GLN A 337 11.08 -8.14 -2.21
N GLY A 338 10.51 -7.35 -3.13
CA GLY A 338 9.24 -7.66 -3.78
C GLY A 338 8.13 -7.84 -2.73
N ILE A 339 7.35 -8.93 -2.83
CA ILE A 339 6.24 -9.20 -1.90
C ILE A 339 6.69 -9.33 -0.43
N ARG A 340 7.95 -9.67 -0.17
CA ARG A 340 8.49 -9.77 1.20
C ARG A 340 8.68 -8.41 1.87
N SER A 341 8.64 -7.31 1.12
CA SER A 341 8.70 -5.94 1.69
C SER A 341 7.58 -5.68 2.70
N TYR A 342 6.43 -6.33 2.55
CA TYR A 342 5.35 -6.24 3.53
C TYR A 342 5.77 -6.62 4.96
N ASN A 343 6.65 -7.59 5.12
CA ASN A 343 7.12 -8.04 6.43
C ASN A 343 8.21 -7.13 7.02
N MET A 344 8.83 -6.24 6.21
CA MET A 344 9.85 -5.31 6.72
C MET A 344 9.27 -4.25 7.67
N VAL A 345 7.96 -4.14 7.76
CA VAL A 345 7.26 -3.32 8.76
C VAL A 345 7.67 -3.67 10.19
N VAL A 346 8.06 -4.93 10.46
CA VAL A 346 8.51 -5.36 11.79
C VAL A 346 9.74 -4.57 12.24
N ASN A 347 10.68 -4.31 11.31
CA ASN A 347 11.86 -3.50 11.62
C ASN A 347 11.47 -2.07 12.07
N LEU A 348 10.52 -1.46 11.37
CA LEU A 348 10.02 -0.12 11.72
C LEU A 348 9.31 -0.15 13.07
N LEU A 349 8.42 -1.12 13.32
CA LEU A 349 7.68 -1.25 14.58
C LEU A 349 8.62 -1.48 15.77
N VAL A 350 9.53 -2.46 15.66
CA VAL A 350 10.43 -2.83 16.76
C VAL A 350 11.32 -1.65 17.14
N ASN A 351 11.99 -1.03 16.16
CA ASN A 351 12.91 0.06 16.48
C ASN A 351 12.18 1.34 16.89
N TYR A 352 10.98 1.62 16.40
CA TYR A 352 10.16 2.76 16.82
C TYR A 352 9.80 2.63 18.31
N TYR A 353 9.32 1.46 18.74
CA TYR A 353 8.93 1.24 20.13
C TYR A 353 10.11 0.97 21.08
N SER A 354 11.27 0.56 20.57
CA SER A 354 12.49 0.41 21.39
C SER A 354 13.18 1.73 21.69
N ASN A 355 12.89 2.78 20.92
CA ASN A 355 13.47 4.12 21.10
C ASN A 355 12.59 5.04 21.99
N GLN A 356 11.41 4.58 22.40
CA GLN A 356 10.52 5.24 23.37
C GLN A 356 10.74 4.69 24.77
#